data_71073f3187496e97455e3f5cc6d51450
#
_entry.id   71073f3187496e97455e3f5cc6d51450
#
_cell.length_a   1.000
_cell.length_b   1.000
_cell.length_c   1.000
_cell.angle_alpha   90.00
_cell.angle_beta   90.00
_cell.angle_gamma   90.00
#
_symmetry.space_group_name_H-M   'P 1'
#
loop_
_entity.id
_entity.type
_entity.pdbx_description
1 polymer ?
#
loop_
_entity_poly.entity_id
_entity_poly.type
_entity_poly.pdbx_seq_one_letter_code
_entity_poly.pdbx_strand_id
1 'polypeptide(L)'
;KNIPKRITKSLIEHSINIAKESLISLFNISKPRILVTGLNPHAGENGDIGNEEKKIIIPAINKAKKKYDCFLEGPVSADTAFSSKKRNDYDVAICMYHDQALIPIKTLDFFNGVNVTLGLDFIRTSPDHGTAFDIAGKNIANPDSLIAAINLAYQMSINKQDG
;
A
#
# COMPACT_ATOMS: atom_id res chain seq x y z
N LYS A 1 -18.28 1.93 -6.80
CA LYS A 1 -19.46 2.82 -6.64
C LYS A 1 -19.75 3.18 -5.16
N ASN A 2 -19.17 2.50 -4.17
CA ASN A 2 -19.48 2.70 -2.74
C ASN A 2 -18.23 2.92 -1.87
N ILE A 3 -17.11 3.37 -2.42
CA ILE A 3 -15.85 3.55 -1.69
C ILE A 3 -16.03 4.47 -0.46
N PRO A 4 -16.62 5.68 -0.57
CA PRO A 4 -16.77 6.57 0.59
C PRO A 4 -17.52 5.92 1.76
N LYS A 5 -18.52 5.07 1.45
CA LYS A 5 -19.32 4.38 2.49
C LYS A 5 -18.58 3.23 3.17
N ARG A 6 -17.51 2.72 2.56
CA ARG A 6 -16.73 1.58 3.08
C ARG A 6 -15.49 2.03 3.84
N ILE A 7 -15.01 3.24 3.62
CA ILE A 7 -13.88 3.80 4.37
C ILE A 7 -14.36 4.13 5.77
N THR A 8 -13.77 3.50 6.77
CA THR A 8 -14.06 3.73 8.19
C THR A 8 -12.77 4.00 8.96
N LYS A 9 -12.88 4.67 10.11
CA LYS A 9 -11.74 4.91 11.00
C LYS A 9 -11.06 3.60 11.39
N SER A 10 -11.85 2.59 11.75
CA SER A 10 -11.33 1.27 12.15
C SER A 10 -10.60 0.55 11.03
N LEU A 11 -11.08 0.65 9.78
CA LEU A 11 -10.41 0.04 8.63
C LEU A 11 -9.05 0.69 8.39
N ILE A 12 -8.97 2.02 8.42
CA ILE A 12 -7.71 2.76 8.24
C ILE A 12 -6.72 2.41 9.37
N GLU A 13 -7.17 2.44 10.63
CA GLU A 13 -6.33 2.06 11.78
C GLU A 13 -5.82 0.62 11.67
N HIS A 14 -6.68 -0.31 11.27
CA HIS A 14 -6.31 -1.70 11.05
C HIS A 14 -5.29 -1.86 9.92
N SER A 15 -5.49 -1.17 8.80
CA SER A 15 -4.55 -1.18 7.68
C SER A 15 -3.18 -0.60 8.07
N ILE A 16 -3.16 0.49 8.84
CA ILE A 16 -1.92 1.07 9.38
C ILE A 16 -1.19 0.05 10.27
N ASN A 17 -1.92 -0.65 11.16
CA ASN A 17 -1.33 -1.64 12.04
C ASN A 17 -0.73 -2.82 11.25
N ILE A 18 -1.49 -3.39 10.32
CA ILE A 18 -0.99 -4.49 9.48
C ILE A 18 0.24 -4.06 8.69
N ALA A 19 0.21 -2.88 8.08
CA ALA A 19 1.35 -2.37 7.32
C ALA A 19 2.57 -2.22 8.24
N LYS A 20 2.41 -1.59 9.41
CA LYS A 20 3.50 -1.42 10.40
C LYS A 20 4.10 -2.77 10.80
N GLU A 21 3.28 -3.70 11.28
CA GLU A 21 3.76 -5.02 11.76
C GLU A 21 4.45 -5.79 10.64
N SER A 22 3.90 -5.75 9.42
CA SER A 22 4.49 -6.43 8.27
C SER A 22 5.81 -5.81 7.83
N LEU A 23 5.93 -4.47 7.83
CA LEU A 23 7.19 -3.79 7.52
C LEU A 23 8.29 -4.13 8.51
N ILE A 24 7.95 -4.26 9.77
CA ILE A 24 8.90 -4.69 10.81
C ILE A 24 9.30 -6.16 10.60
N SER A 25 8.31 -7.07 10.55
CA SER A 25 8.58 -8.52 10.61
C SER A 25 8.99 -9.14 9.27
N LEU A 26 8.51 -8.62 8.14
CA LEU A 26 8.75 -9.20 6.82
C LEU A 26 9.74 -8.41 5.97
N PHE A 27 9.91 -7.11 6.25
CA PHE A 27 10.78 -6.23 5.47
C PHE A 27 11.95 -5.68 6.29
N ASN A 28 12.06 -6.06 7.57
CA ASN A 28 13.14 -5.65 8.49
C ASN A 28 13.29 -4.13 8.62
N ILE A 29 12.17 -3.39 8.60
CA ILE A 29 12.12 -1.94 8.77
C ILE A 29 11.67 -1.63 10.19
N SER A 30 12.61 -1.35 11.09
CA SER A 30 12.35 -1.18 12.53
C SER A 30 11.46 0.03 12.87
N LYS A 31 11.52 1.11 12.10
CA LYS A 31 10.70 2.31 12.27
C LYS A 31 10.02 2.70 10.95
N PRO A 32 8.91 2.05 10.61
CA PRO A 32 8.21 2.28 9.36
C PRO A 32 7.71 3.71 9.19
N ARG A 33 7.89 4.27 8.00
CA ARG A 33 7.33 5.53 7.55
C ARG A 33 6.14 5.24 6.66
N ILE A 34 4.95 5.56 7.13
CA ILE A 34 3.68 5.24 6.47
C ILE A 34 3.02 6.53 6.00
N LEU A 35 2.77 6.62 4.70
CA LEU A 35 2.00 7.70 4.12
C LEU A 35 0.56 7.23 3.91
N VAL A 36 -0.41 8.09 4.22
CA VAL A 36 -1.84 7.83 3.97
C VAL A 36 -2.35 8.85 2.97
N THR A 37 -2.92 8.41 1.86
CA THR A 37 -3.50 9.33 0.87
C THR A 37 -4.88 9.83 1.31
N GLY A 38 -5.29 10.97 0.79
CA GLY A 38 -6.70 11.39 0.82
C GLY A 38 -7.57 10.54 -0.10
N LEU A 39 -8.87 10.56 0.12
CA LEU A 39 -9.85 9.97 -0.79
C LEU A 39 -10.19 10.94 -1.92
N ASN A 40 -10.41 12.20 -1.56
CA ASN A 40 -10.85 13.23 -2.48
C ASN A 40 -9.67 13.97 -3.13
N PRO A 41 -9.86 14.59 -4.30
CA PRO A 41 -8.85 15.47 -4.88
C PRO A 41 -8.34 16.50 -3.87
N HIS A 42 -7.03 16.80 -3.92
CA HIS A 42 -6.35 17.73 -3.02
C HIS A 42 -6.57 17.43 -1.51
N ALA A 43 -6.75 16.13 -1.19
CA ALA A 43 -7.08 15.68 0.15
C ALA A 43 -8.31 16.42 0.77
N GLY A 44 -9.32 16.67 -0.10
CA GLY A 44 -10.60 17.28 0.29
C GLY A 44 -10.62 18.78 0.43
N GLU A 45 -9.50 19.47 0.19
CA GLU A 45 -9.37 20.96 0.24
C GLU A 45 -10.11 21.60 1.44
N ASN A 46 -9.74 21.16 2.63
CA ASN A 46 -10.41 21.58 3.89
C ASN A 46 -11.93 21.32 3.93
N GLY A 47 -12.42 20.39 3.14
CA GLY A 47 -13.82 19.97 3.13
C GLY A 47 -14.68 20.59 2.01
N ASP A 48 -14.07 21.37 1.13
CA ASP A 48 -14.76 21.98 0.00
C ASP A 48 -15.03 20.96 -1.13
N ILE A 49 -14.14 19.96 -1.30
CA ILE A 49 -14.29 18.90 -2.30
C ILE A 49 -14.87 17.62 -1.69
N GLY A 50 -14.70 17.41 -0.39
CA GLY A 50 -15.21 16.26 0.34
C GLY A 50 -14.88 16.32 1.81
N ASN A 51 -15.61 15.57 2.64
CA ASN A 51 -15.49 15.62 4.09
C ASN A 51 -14.90 14.37 4.73
N GLU A 52 -14.56 13.34 3.93
CA GLU A 52 -14.06 12.07 4.41
C GLU A 52 -12.71 12.23 5.11
N GLU A 53 -11.86 13.14 4.63
CA GLU A 53 -10.59 13.47 5.27
C GLU A 53 -10.83 14.00 6.69
N LYS A 54 -11.68 15.01 6.86
CA LYS A 54 -11.97 15.61 8.17
C LYS A 54 -12.68 14.66 9.12
N LYS A 55 -13.65 13.89 8.61
CA LYS A 55 -14.54 13.07 9.45
C LYS A 55 -13.98 11.68 9.75
N ILE A 56 -13.14 11.14 8.87
CA ILE A 56 -12.71 9.75 8.93
C ILE A 56 -11.19 9.63 8.93
N ILE A 57 -10.49 10.14 7.89
CA ILE A 57 -9.08 9.83 7.66
C ILE A 57 -8.18 10.50 8.70
N ILE A 58 -8.33 11.81 8.90
CA ILE A 58 -7.55 12.57 9.91
C ILE A 58 -7.75 12.01 11.32
N PRO A 59 -8.99 11.78 11.80
CA PRO A 59 -9.19 11.14 13.10
C PRO A 59 -8.57 9.76 13.25
N ALA A 60 -8.59 8.93 12.18
CA ALA A 60 -7.95 7.61 12.19
C ALA A 60 -6.43 7.73 12.31
N ILE A 61 -5.80 8.59 11.50
CA ILE A 61 -4.36 8.85 11.54
C ILE A 61 -3.94 9.37 12.92
N ASN A 62 -4.69 10.33 13.49
CA ASN A 62 -4.38 10.92 14.79
C ASN A 62 -4.48 9.90 15.93
N LYS A 63 -5.41 8.96 15.84
CA LYS A 63 -5.53 7.86 16.79
C LYS A 63 -4.37 6.87 16.63
N ALA A 64 -4.03 6.51 15.39
CA ALA A 64 -2.92 5.62 15.09
C ALA A 64 -1.57 6.20 15.57
N LYS A 65 -1.32 7.51 15.37
CA LYS A 65 -0.12 8.22 15.87
C LYS A 65 0.07 8.11 17.38
N LYS A 66 -1.01 8.05 18.15
CA LYS A 66 -0.96 7.89 19.61
C LYS A 66 -0.74 6.45 20.05
N LYS A 67 -1.07 5.50 19.18
CA LYS A 67 -1.10 4.08 19.52
C LYS A 67 0.13 3.31 19.03
N TYR A 68 0.69 3.72 17.89
CA TYR A 68 1.72 2.97 17.20
C TYR A 68 3.02 3.77 17.12
N ASP A 69 4.15 3.12 17.41
CA ASP A 69 5.48 3.69 17.21
C ASP A 69 5.89 3.52 15.74
N CYS A 70 5.50 4.49 14.91
CA CYS A 70 5.86 4.61 13.51
C CYS A 70 5.66 6.05 13.03
N PHE A 71 6.32 6.42 11.94
CA PHE A 71 6.05 7.69 11.30
C PHE A 71 4.78 7.59 10.47
N LEU A 72 3.83 8.49 10.73
CA LEU A 72 2.57 8.58 9.99
C LEU A 72 2.43 9.97 9.40
N GLU A 73 2.26 10.04 8.09
CA GLU A 73 1.97 11.28 7.36
C GLU A 73 0.65 11.15 6.60
N GLY A 74 -0.14 12.20 6.57
CA GLY A 74 -1.38 12.26 5.79
C GLY A 74 -2.52 12.99 6.51
N PRO A 75 -3.66 13.12 5.81
CA PRO A 75 -3.87 12.70 4.42
C PRO A 75 -3.08 13.57 3.44
N VAL A 76 -2.36 12.93 2.52
CA VAL A 76 -1.62 13.59 1.44
C VAL A 76 -2.44 13.49 0.15
N SER A 77 -2.40 14.53 -0.70
CA SER A 77 -3.05 14.49 -2.00
C SER A 77 -2.46 13.36 -2.86
N ALA A 78 -3.33 12.52 -3.44
CA ALA A 78 -2.90 11.31 -4.15
C ALA A 78 -2.08 11.61 -5.41
N ASP A 79 -2.33 12.73 -6.08
CA ASP A 79 -1.61 13.17 -7.29
C ASP A 79 -0.16 13.56 -7.02
N THR A 80 0.17 13.98 -5.80
CA THR A 80 1.53 14.36 -5.39
C THR A 80 2.26 13.29 -4.59
N ALA A 81 1.52 12.34 -4.02
CA ALA A 81 2.04 11.29 -3.14
C ALA A 81 3.15 10.46 -3.79
N PHE A 82 3.06 10.21 -5.09
CA PHE A 82 3.97 9.32 -5.82
C PHE A 82 5.03 10.04 -6.65
N SER A 83 5.20 11.36 -6.49
CA SER A 83 6.30 12.09 -7.13
C SER A 83 7.66 11.53 -6.72
N SER A 84 8.67 11.63 -7.59
CA SER A 84 10.01 11.08 -7.35
C SER A 84 10.63 11.58 -6.04
N LYS A 85 10.39 12.84 -5.68
CA LYS A 85 10.84 13.43 -4.41
C LYS A 85 10.08 12.81 -3.23
N LYS A 86 8.73 12.75 -3.31
CA LYS A 86 7.90 12.33 -2.19
C LYS A 86 8.06 10.84 -1.84
N ARG A 87 8.31 9.98 -2.84
CA ARG A 87 8.54 8.55 -2.63
C ARG A 87 9.74 8.21 -1.74
N ASN A 88 10.67 9.12 -1.58
CA ASN A 88 11.83 8.94 -0.68
C ASN A 88 11.49 9.19 0.80
N ASP A 89 10.33 9.75 1.10
CA ASP A 89 9.93 10.13 2.45
C ASP A 89 9.19 9.02 3.21
N TYR A 90 8.77 7.94 2.54
CA TYR A 90 7.99 6.86 3.14
C TYR A 90 8.41 5.48 2.63
N ASP A 91 8.05 4.46 3.39
CA ASP A 91 8.32 3.05 3.07
C ASP A 91 7.07 2.36 2.49
N VAL A 92 5.87 2.83 2.84
CA VAL A 92 4.59 2.35 2.32
C VAL A 92 3.57 3.49 2.21
N ALA A 93 2.75 3.45 1.16
CA ALA A 93 1.60 4.33 0.99
C ALA A 93 0.30 3.53 1.15
N ILE A 94 -0.58 3.98 2.06
CA ILE A 94 -1.95 3.46 2.21
C ILE A 94 -2.88 4.30 1.35
N CYS A 95 -3.44 3.67 0.33
CA CYS A 95 -4.35 4.28 -0.62
C CYS A 95 -5.81 3.97 -0.28
N MET A 96 -6.71 4.89 -0.60
CA MET A 96 -8.12 4.76 -0.26
C MET A 96 -8.89 3.85 -1.23
N TYR A 97 -8.35 3.62 -2.44
CA TYR A 97 -8.93 2.72 -3.42
C TYR A 97 -7.88 2.21 -4.40
N HIS A 98 -8.24 1.16 -5.12
CA HIS A 98 -7.39 0.39 -6.01
C HIS A 98 -6.55 1.25 -6.97
N ASP A 99 -7.16 2.13 -7.75
CA ASP A 99 -6.44 2.83 -8.81
C ASP A 99 -5.46 3.88 -8.27
N GLN A 100 -5.70 4.42 -7.06
CA GLN A 100 -4.70 5.28 -6.39
C GLN A 100 -3.36 4.56 -6.17
N ALA A 101 -3.39 3.25 -5.96
CA ALA A 101 -2.17 2.45 -5.76
C ALA A 101 -1.65 1.88 -7.08
N LEU A 102 -2.53 1.33 -7.91
CA LEU A 102 -2.12 0.55 -9.07
C LEU A 102 -1.66 1.41 -10.25
N ILE A 103 -2.24 2.60 -10.46
CA ILE A 103 -1.77 3.51 -11.51
C ILE A 103 -0.29 3.90 -11.29
N PRO A 104 0.12 4.39 -10.11
CA PRO A 104 1.52 4.72 -9.85
C PRO A 104 2.45 3.52 -10.03
N ILE A 105 2.12 2.36 -9.47
CA ILE A 105 3.00 1.19 -9.53
C ILE A 105 3.19 0.71 -10.97
N LYS A 106 2.09 0.63 -11.74
CA LYS A 106 2.13 0.23 -13.14
C LYS A 106 2.85 1.24 -14.03
N THR A 107 2.84 2.51 -13.67
CA THR A 107 3.58 3.56 -14.37
C THR A 107 5.08 3.51 -14.06
N LEU A 108 5.43 3.19 -12.83
CA LEU A 108 6.83 3.17 -12.37
C LEU A 108 7.55 1.88 -12.76
N ASP A 109 6.89 0.74 -12.59
CA ASP A 109 7.46 -0.58 -12.87
C ASP A 109 6.37 -1.60 -13.19
N PHE A 110 6.06 -1.73 -14.45
CA PHE A 110 4.98 -2.60 -14.91
C PHE A 110 5.29 -4.09 -14.75
N PHE A 111 6.55 -4.49 -14.90
CA PHE A 111 6.94 -5.90 -15.01
C PHE A 111 7.41 -6.51 -13.69
N ASN A 112 7.91 -5.70 -12.74
CA ASN A 112 8.41 -6.22 -11.45
C ASN A 112 7.42 -6.05 -10.29
N GLY A 113 6.21 -5.56 -10.56
CA GLY A 113 5.16 -5.45 -9.56
C GLY A 113 4.84 -6.82 -8.94
N VAL A 114 4.75 -6.85 -7.60
CA VAL A 114 4.40 -8.05 -6.83
C VAL A 114 3.18 -7.75 -5.96
N ASN A 115 2.19 -8.62 -6.02
CA ASN A 115 1.06 -8.59 -5.11
C ASN A 115 1.42 -9.37 -3.83
N VAL A 116 1.37 -8.70 -2.68
CA VAL A 116 1.63 -9.30 -1.36
C VAL A 116 0.38 -9.21 -0.50
N THR A 117 -0.08 -10.32 0.08
CA THR A 117 -1.17 -10.30 1.05
C THR A 117 -0.58 -10.23 2.45
N LEU A 118 -0.77 -9.10 3.13
CA LEU A 118 -0.30 -8.90 4.50
C LEU A 118 -1.36 -9.31 5.54
N GLY A 119 -0.92 -9.57 6.77
CA GLY A 119 -1.81 -9.95 7.88
C GLY A 119 -2.24 -11.42 7.88
N LEU A 120 -1.56 -12.28 7.13
CA LEU A 120 -1.70 -13.73 7.18
C LEU A 120 -0.61 -14.36 8.04
N ASP A 121 -0.86 -15.55 8.58
CA ASP A 121 0.12 -16.33 9.34
C ASP A 121 1.24 -16.92 8.46
N PHE A 122 1.02 -16.92 7.16
CA PHE A 122 1.97 -17.39 6.15
C PHE A 122 2.23 -16.29 5.10
N ILE A 123 3.39 -16.38 4.42
CA ILE A 123 3.78 -15.46 3.36
C ILE A 123 3.03 -15.82 2.08
N ARG A 124 2.36 -14.83 1.50
CA ARG A 124 1.67 -14.97 0.21
C ARG A 124 2.05 -13.83 -0.72
N THR A 125 2.77 -14.19 -1.77
CA THR A 125 3.10 -13.32 -2.89
C THR A 125 2.49 -13.85 -4.18
N SER A 126 2.22 -13.01 -5.14
CA SER A 126 1.82 -13.40 -6.49
C SER A 126 2.24 -12.35 -7.52
N PRO A 127 2.38 -12.73 -8.80
CA PRO A 127 2.58 -11.76 -9.87
C PRO A 127 1.45 -10.74 -9.90
N ASP A 128 1.76 -9.54 -10.32
CA ASP A 128 0.81 -8.43 -10.47
C ASP A 128 0.37 -8.26 -11.94
N HIS A 129 -0.02 -9.37 -12.58
CA HIS A 129 -0.59 -9.37 -13.93
C HIS A 129 -1.92 -10.12 -13.97
N GLY A 130 -2.72 -9.85 -15.01
CA GLY A 130 -3.99 -10.53 -15.25
C GLY A 130 -3.81 -11.96 -15.78
N THR A 131 -4.92 -12.60 -16.10
CA THR A 131 -4.99 -13.98 -16.57
C THR A 131 -4.38 -14.20 -17.96
N ALA A 132 -4.23 -13.14 -18.78
CA ALA A 132 -3.57 -13.14 -20.08
C ALA A 132 -3.99 -14.31 -20.99
N PHE A 133 -5.29 -14.60 -21.08
CA PHE A 133 -5.83 -15.70 -21.87
C PHE A 133 -5.46 -15.65 -23.35
N ASP A 134 -5.24 -14.44 -23.87
CA ASP A 134 -4.86 -14.16 -25.26
C ASP A 134 -3.49 -14.71 -25.65
N ILE A 135 -2.59 -14.93 -24.67
CA ILE A 135 -1.25 -15.50 -24.86
C ILE A 135 -1.10 -16.91 -24.29
N ALA A 136 -2.16 -17.48 -23.73
CA ALA A 136 -2.12 -18.84 -23.17
C ALA A 136 -1.70 -19.88 -24.24
N GLY A 137 -0.75 -20.74 -23.90
CA GLY A 137 -0.21 -21.78 -24.81
C GLY A 137 0.77 -21.27 -25.88
N LYS A 138 1.04 -19.96 -25.96
CA LYS A 138 1.95 -19.41 -27.00
C LYS A 138 3.41 -19.32 -26.56
N ASN A 139 3.74 -19.61 -25.32
CA ASN A 139 5.10 -19.54 -24.74
C ASN A 139 5.79 -18.17 -24.89
N ILE A 140 5.00 -17.08 -24.83
CA ILE A 140 5.49 -15.69 -24.96
C ILE A 140 5.22 -14.85 -23.70
N ALA A 141 4.77 -15.47 -22.62
CA ALA A 141 4.52 -14.78 -21.36
C ALA A 141 5.85 -14.27 -20.75
N ASN A 142 5.82 -13.02 -20.24
CA ASN A 142 6.97 -12.49 -19.52
C ASN A 142 6.95 -13.05 -18.07
N PRO A 143 8.02 -13.72 -17.60
CA PRO A 143 8.06 -14.32 -16.27
C PRO A 143 8.52 -13.37 -15.16
N ASP A 144 8.92 -12.12 -15.46
CA ASP A 144 9.64 -11.24 -14.54
C ASP A 144 8.86 -11.00 -13.23
N SER A 145 7.56 -10.73 -13.33
CA SER A 145 6.71 -10.53 -12.13
C SER A 145 6.60 -11.79 -11.26
N LEU A 146 6.60 -12.99 -11.86
CA LEU A 146 6.61 -14.25 -11.11
C LEU A 146 7.96 -14.46 -10.41
N ILE A 147 9.06 -14.22 -11.11
CA ILE A 147 10.41 -14.29 -10.54
C ILE A 147 10.55 -13.30 -9.38
N ALA A 148 10.08 -12.06 -9.56
CA ALA A 148 10.07 -11.06 -8.51
C ALA A 148 9.23 -11.51 -7.30
N ALA A 149 8.06 -12.12 -7.53
CA ALA A 149 7.20 -12.63 -6.45
C ALA A 149 7.87 -13.76 -5.65
N ILE A 150 8.56 -14.69 -6.33
CA ILE A 150 9.31 -15.79 -5.68
C ILE A 150 10.47 -15.23 -4.85
N ASN A 151 11.26 -14.32 -5.42
CA ASN A 151 12.39 -13.70 -4.74
C ASN A 151 11.94 -12.92 -3.51
N LEU A 152 10.85 -12.16 -3.61
CA LEU A 152 10.29 -11.42 -2.48
C LEU A 152 9.80 -12.37 -1.37
N ALA A 153 9.10 -13.46 -1.71
CA ALA A 153 8.67 -14.45 -0.74
C ALA A 153 9.85 -15.07 0.01
N TYR A 154 10.93 -15.37 -0.69
CA TYR A 154 12.17 -15.88 -0.10
C TYR A 154 12.79 -14.88 0.88
N GLN A 155 12.95 -13.62 0.48
CA GLN A 155 13.47 -12.56 1.37
C GLN A 155 12.60 -12.39 2.62
N MET A 156 11.28 -12.33 2.45
CA MET A 156 10.34 -12.24 3.58
C MET A 156 10.46 -13.44 4.53
N SER A 157 10.74 -14.65 4.01
CA SER A 157 10.88 -15.85 4.83
C SER A 157 12.15 -15.81 5.69
N ILE A 158 13.24 -15.28 5.17
CA ILE A 158 14.49 -15.07 5.93
C ILE A 158 14.22 -14.06 7.06
N ASN A 159 13.68 -12.88 6.72
CA ASN A 159 13.42 -11.83 7.69
C ASN A 159 12.49 -12.29 8.83
N LYS A 160 11.53 -13.17 8.52
CA LYS A 160 10.59 -13.72 9.54
C LYS A 160 11.25 -14.71 10.50
N GLN A 161 12.35 -15.36 10.10
CA GLN A 161 13.07 -16.31 10.96
C GLN A 161 14.02 -15.62 11.94
N ASP A 162 14.51 -14.44 11.54
CA ASP A 162 15.51 -13.68 12.30
C ASP A 162 14.87 -12.74 13.35
N GLY A 163 13.55 -12.60 13.41
CA GLY A 163 12.78 -11.74 14.31
C GLY A 163 11.89 -12.50 15.25
#